data_f0a16cfb11f3b94e0a1fd23564084013
#
_entry.id   f0a16cfb11f3b94e0a1fd23564084013
#
_cell.length_a   1.000
_cell.length_b   1.000
_cell.length_c   1.000
_cell.angle_alpha   90.00
_cell.angle_beta   90.00
_cell.angle_gamma   90.00
#
_symmetry.space_group_name_H-M   'P 1'
#
loop_
_entity.id
_entity.type
_entity.pdbx_description
1 polymer ?
#
loop_
_entity_poly.entity_id
_entity_poly.type
_entity_poly.pdbx_seq_one_letter_code
_entity_poly.pdbx_strand_id
1 'polypeptide(L)'
;MKTKRSDELTKQEKENLSSYLSDVDADVFVISNLNPEVVGAALARYSRAPTGLKETVVREFLNPDGTPNEVKGTELIDRVVNKYGDESVAELAVAPLCIENVSNLMTKIIEDCRIGGSPIEESTRYVLYDTKRNEQWRYVRPESIMKSGLANSYVQTMDFLFETYAELVEPMQNFFCKKLPAETFKIEVERDGLVAMAGSNDLDNDKEKRAHRLAYGFTIRSAACDVIRCILPASTKANMGLVGNGRFYSGLITKLLSQELDEGWLLAENIRKALDTQIPTFIRRASKNDYLAENQIRIREFSIALFKDIPIQMVPEVVLINDRVEDYRINLLANIIFPYVQHSTMQIRNIVRSLPKEKQNEILSTVIGKRRTKRDRSPRAFEYGYPINFDVVTGFAEYRDLQRHRMLTQQRQDMNVSLGYSVPEEIEEIGRGEVVQECFERAESLHSDLIKAGLVREAQYAPLFNHFIRWNMGMNLREFGHLTELRSQKAGHPKYRRTVQVMAKLYMDRHPEMEPILRFVDYNDYDQGITRAEQEARTARKSLATGVFDDMD
;
A
#
# COMPACT_ATOMS: atom_id res chain seq x y z
N MET A 1 18.80 -33.62 -33.11
CA MET A 1 18.46 -32.44 -33.91
C MET A 1 19.40 -31.32 -33.53
N LYS A 2 20.13 -30.70 -34.46
CA LYS A 2 20.96 -29.53 -34.18
C LYS A 2 20.02 -28.36 -33.80
N THR A 3 20.24 -27.77 -32.65
CA THR A 3 19.52 -26.57 -32.19
C THR A 3 20.01 -25.37 -32.99
N LYS A 4 19.11 -24.72 -33.73
CA LYS A 4 19.41 -23.45 -34.41
C LYS A 4 19.50 -22.32 -33.38
N ARG A 5 20.41 -21.37 -33.57
CA ARG A 5 20.50 -20.12 -32.76
C ARG A 5 19.56 -19.06 -33.33
N SER A 6 19.33 -17.95 -32.63
CA SER A 6 18.47 -16.84 -33.08
C SER A 6 18.88 -16.26 -34.43
N ASP A 7 20.16 -16.28 -34.72
CA ASP A 7 20.77 -15.85 -36.01
C ASP A 7 20.35 -16.72 -37.20
N GLU A 8 19.77 -17.90 -36.94
CA GLU A 8 19.31 -18.86 -37.96
C GLU A 8 17.80 -18.81 -38.22
N LEU A 9 17.07 -17.82 -37.63
CA LEU A 9 15.66 -17.62 -37.91
C LEU A 9 15.46 -17.10 -39.33
N THR A 10 14.50 -17.68 -40.05
CA THR A 10 14.12 -17.24 -41.37
C THR A 10 13.53 -15.82 -41.36
N LYS A 11 13.51 -15.16 -42.51
CA LYS A 11 12.91 -13.83 -42.65
C LYS A 11 11.45 -13.83 -42.20
N GLN A 12 10.68 -14.86 -42.58
CA GLN A 12 9.28 -15.01 -42.20
C GLN A 12 9.11 -15.20 -40.68
N GLU A 13 9.98 -15.99 -40.03
CA GLU A 13 9.95 -16.17 -38.58
C GLU A 13 10.26 -14.86 -37.83
N LYS A 14 11.19 -14.04 -38.36
CA LYS A 14 11.46 -12.71 -37.81
C LYS A 14 10.30 -11.75 -38.03
N GLU A 15 9.66 -11.77 -39.19
CA GLU A 15 8.45 -10.99 -39.46
C GLU A 15 7.31 -11.37 -38.48
N ASN A 16 7.06 -12.65 -38.27
CA ASN A 16 6.06 -13.14 -37.33
C ASN A 16 6.36 -12.67 -35.86
N LEU A 17 7.65 -12.69 -35.46
CA LEU A 17 8.09 -12.25 -34.15
C LEU A 17 8.01 -10.75 -33.94
N SER A 18 8.10 -9.94 -34.99
CA SER A 18 8.15 -8.47 -34.89
C SER A 18 6.92 -7.84 -34.24
N SER A 19 5.78 -8.53 -34.27
CA SER A 19 4.56 -8.10 -33.60
C SER A 19 4.57 -8.36 -32.09
N TYR A 20 5.48 -9.22 -31.62
CA TYR A 20 5.49 -9.70 -30.23
C TYR A 20 6.77 -9.37 -29.48
N LEU A 21 7.82 -8.92 -30.17
CA LEU A 21 9.10 -8.54 -29.57
C LEU A 21 9.45 -7.11 -29.93
N SER A 22 9.96 -6.37 -28.97
CA SER A 22 10.42 -4.98 -29.19
C SER A 22 11.58 -4.88 -30.19
N ASP A 23 12.37 -5.96 -30.30
CA ASP A 23 13.48 -6.10 -31.26
C ASP A 23 13.78 -7.58 -31.51
N VAL A 24 13.76 -7.99 -32.77
CA VAL A 24 14.00 -9.38 -33.17
C VAL A 24 15.49 -9.71 -33.35
N ASP A 25 16.35 -8.73 -33.47
CA ASP A 25 17.79 -8.90 -33.70
C ASP A 25 18.62 -8.67 -32.42
N ALA A 26 18.16 -7.85 -31.48
CA ALA A 26 18.85 -7.54 -30.22
C ALA A 26 18.86 -8.73 -29.23
N ASP A 27 19.90 -8.83 -28.42
CA ASP A 27 19.98 -9.83 -27.34
C ASP A 27 19.11 -9.49 -26.13
N VAL A 28 18.72 -8.21 -25.98
CA VAL A 28 17.83 -7.71 -24.93
C VAL A 28 16.57 -7.14 -25.57
N PHE A 29 15.43 -7.71 -25.25
CA PHE A 29 14.14 -7.33 -25.84
C PHE A 29 12.98 -7.56 -24.87
N VAL A 30 11.85 -6.90 -25.14
CA VAL A 30 10.60 -7.04 -24.40
C VAL A 30 9.64 -7.92 -25.19
N ILE A 31 8.90 -8.78 -24.49
CA ILE A 31 7.76 -9.51 -25.04
C ILE A 31 6.51 -8.62 -24.84
N SER A 32 5.75 -8.41 -25.91
CA SER A 32 4.49 -7.66 -25.91
C SER A 32 3.42 -8.38 -26.73
N ASN A 33 2.16 -7.95 -26.60
CA ASN A 33 1.03 -8.43 -27.41
C ASN A 33 0.78 -9.97 -27.39
N LEU A 34 1.35 -10.69 -26.43
CA LEU A 34 1.01 -12.09 -26.16
C LEU A 34 0.14 -12.20 -24.91
N ASN A 35 -0.77 -13.16 -24.91
CA ASN A 35 -1.52 -13.50 -23.71
C ASN A 35 -0.56 -13.86 -22.55
N PRO A 36 -0.81 -13.41 -21.32
CA PRO A 36 0.05 -13.69 -20.15
C PRO A 36 0.34 -15.18 -19.93
N GLU A 37 -0.59 -16.09 -20.24
CA GLU A 37 -0.36 -17.54 -20.14
C GLU A 37 0.68 -18.01 -21.16
N VAL A 38 0.63 -17.48 -22.37
CA VAL A 38 1.63 -17.79 -23.41
C VAL A 38 2.99 -17.26 -23.01
N VAL A 39 3.06 -16.03 -22.46
CA VAL A 39 4.31 -15.45 -21.93
C VAL A 39 4.87 -16.33 -20.81
N GLY A 40 4.04 -16.71 -19.83
CA GLY A 40 4.46 -17.58 -18.73
C GLY A 40 4.95 -18.94 -19.21
N ALA A 41 4.24 -19.53 -20.18
CA ALA A 41 4.64 -20.81 -20.80
C ALA A 41 5.96 -20.71 -21.56
N ALA A 42 6.15 -19.66 -22.36
CA ALA A 42 7.36 -19.43 -23.12
C ALA A 42 8.59 -19.26 -22.22
N LEU A 43 8.45 -18.45 -21.15
CA LEU A 43 9.52 -18.24 -20.17
C LEU A 43 9.84 -19.52 -19.38
N ALA A 44 8.83 -20.28 -18.97
CA ALA A 44 9.02 -21.57 -18.32
C ALA A 44 9.71 -22.58 -19.22
N ARG A 45 9.35 -22.61 -20.50
CA ARG A 45 9.96 -23.49 -21.50
C ARG A 45 11.39 -23.08 -21.83
N TYR A 46 11.62 -21.78 -22.02
CA TYR A 46 12.93 -21.21 -22.31
C TYR A 46 13.96 -21.54 -21.22
N SER A 47 13.60 -21.52 -19.95
CA SER A 47 14.51 -21.86 -18.84
C SER A 47 15.04 -23.30 -18.89
N ARG A 48 14.43 -24.18 -19.68
CA ARG A 48 14.73 -25.61 -19.80
C ARG A 48 15.07 -26.04 -21.24
N ALA A 49 15.12 -25.08 -22.16
CA ALA A 49 15.44 -25.33 -23.58
C ALA A 49 16.88 -24.90 -23.89
N PRO A 50 17.60 -25.64 -24.74
CA PRO A 50 18.92 -25.22 -25.21
C PRO A 50 18.88 -24.13 -26.28
N THR A 51 17.66 -23.70 -26.67
CA THR A 51 17.38 -22.69 -27.70
C THR A 51 17.11 -21.32 -27.06
N GLY A 52 17.27 -20.26 -27.86
CA GLY A 52 16.90 -18.92 -27.45
C GLY A 52 15.38 -18.74 -27.27
N LEU A 53 14.96 -17.69 -26.57
CA LEU A 53 13.54 -17.41 -26.35
C LEU A 53 12.82 -17.11 -27.68
N LYS A 54 13.43 -16.38 -28.60
CA LYS A 54 12.87 -16.07 -29.93
C LYS A 54 12.51 -17.34 -30.69
N GLU A 55 13.42 -18.30 -30.71
CA GLU A 55 13.22 -19.59 -31.35
C GLU A 55 12.15 -20.42 -30.63
N THR A 56 12.12 -20.36 -29.29
CA THR A 56 11.10 -21.02 -28.47
C THR A 56 9.71 -20.47 -28.79
N VAL A 57 9.57 -19.13 -28.85
CA VAL A 57 8.28 -18.48 -29.12
C VAL A 57 7.78 -18.84 -30.52
N VAL A 58 8.64 -18.68 -31.56
CA VAL A 58 8.18 -18.88 -32.94
C VAL A 58 7.84 -20.34 -33.24
N ARG A 59 8.55 -21.29 -32.64
CA ARG A 59 8.37 -22.71 -32.94
C ARG A 59 7.36 -23.43 -32.07
N GLU A 60 7.19 -22.94 -30.84
CA GLU A 60 6.34 -23.63 -29.89
C GLU A 60 5.07 -22.86 -29.56
N PHE A 61 5.07 -21.52 -29.65
CA PHE A 61 3.98 -20.69 -29.21
C PHE A 61 3.36 -19.78 -30.27
N LEU A 62 3.82 -19.87 -31.51
CA LEU A 62 3.13 -19.30 -32.68
C LEU A 62 2.62 -20.39 -33.60
N ASN A 63 1.48 -20.15 -34.25
CA ASN A 63 0.98 -20.94 -35.35
C ASN A 63 1.75 -20.60 -36.64
N PRO A 64 1.67 -21.41 -37.71
CA PRO A 64 2.34 -21.15 -39.00
C PRO A 64 1.99 -19.80 -39.63
N ASP A 65 0.82 -19.26 -39.34
CA ASP A 65 0.35 -17.95 -39.81
C ASP A 65 0.85 -16.77 -38.94
N GLY A 66 1.64 -17.06 -37.90
CA GLY A 66 2.18 -16.05 -36.97
C GLY A 66 1.24 -15.69 -35.83
N THR A 67 0.05 -16.26 -35.73
CA THR A 67 -0.85 -16.02 -34.59
C THR A 67 -0.43 -16.78 -33.33
N PRO A 68 -0.74 -16.30 -32.11
CA PRO A 68 -0.39 -16.99 -30.87
C PRO A 68 -1.08 -18.36 -30.75
N ASN A 69 -0.33 -19.37 -30.31
CA ASN A 69 -0.86 -20.70 -29.99
C ASN A 69 -1.23 -20.76 -28.50
N GLU A 70 -2.37 -20.20 -28.15
CA GLU A 70 -2.86 -20.13 -26.76
C GLU A 70 -3.10 -21.51 -26.15
N VAL A 71 -3.61 -22.46 -26.95
CA VAL A 71 -3.88 -23.84 -26.50
C VAL A 71 -2.61 -24.48 -25.95
N LYS A 72 -1.51 -24.37 -26.70
CA LYS A 72 -0.23 -24.94 -26.27
C LYS A 72 0.36 -24.24 -25.05
N GLY A 73 0.14 -22.92 -24.92
CA GLY A 73 0.49 -22.15 -23.73
C GLY A 73 -0.25 -22.70 -22.50
N THR A 74 -1.56 -22.77 -22.57
CA THR A 74 -2.43 -23.29 -21.52
C THR A 74 -2.09 -24.72 -21.11
N GLU A 75 -1.88 -25.64 -22.07
CA GLU A 75 -1.51 -27.03 -21.80
C GLU A 75 -0.19 -27.16 -21.06
N LEU A 76 0.81 -26.35 -21.42
CA LEU A 76 2.10 -26.36 -20.74
C LEU A 76 1.97 -25.87 -19.30
N ILE A 77 1.27 -24.75 -19.08
CA ILE A 77 1.03 -24.21 -17.74
C ILE A 77 0.23 -25.20 -16.90
N ASP A 78 -0.84 -25.79 -17.44
CA ASP A 78 -1.64 -26.80 -16.72
C ASP A 78 -0.78 -27.98 -16.25
N ARG A 79 0.11 -28.45 -17.11
CA ARG A 79 1.02 -29.53 -16.75
C ARG A 79 2.01 -29.12 -15.66
N VAL A 80 2.64 -27.94 -15.79
CA VAL A 80 3.72 -27.51 -14.90
C VAL A 80 3.18 -27.03 -13.56
N VAL A 81 2.19 -26.15 -13.57
CA VAL A 81 1.62 -25.54 -12.36
C VAL A 81 0.62 -26.48 -11.70
N ASN A 82 -0.33 -27.02 -12.48
CA ASN A 82 -1.44 -27.76 -11.94
C ASN A 82 -1.16 -29.25 -11.72
N LYS A 83 -0.35 -29.91 -12.54
CA LYS A 83 -0.04 -31.34 -12.37
C LYS A 83 1.23 -31.57 -11.57
N TYR A 84 2.29 -30.79 -11.81
CA TYR A 84 3.58 -30.95 -11.11
C TYR A 84 3.70 -30.08 -9.87
N GLY A 85 2.86 -29.04 -9.69
CA GLY A 85 2.86 -28.19 -8.51
C GLY A 85 4.02 -27.19 -8.45
N ASP A 86 4.63 -26.84 -9.60
CA ASP A 86 5.70 -25.84 -9.67
C ASP A 86 5.10 -24.43 -9.66
N GLU A 87 4.83 -23.95 -8.44
CA GLU A 87 4.23 -22.63 -8.24
C GLU A 87 5.14 -21.46 -8.63
N SER A 88 6.45 -21.68 -8.79
CA SER A 88 7.37 -20.64 -9.23
C SER A 88 7.08 -20.16 -10.66
N VAL A 89 6.57 -21.05 -11.50
CA VAL A 89 6.10 -20.72 -12.85
C VAL A 89 4.88 -19.83 -12.85
N ALA A 90 4.05 -19.90 -11.81
CA ALA A 90 2.88 -19.03 -11.67
C ALA A 90 3.24 -17.55 -11.42
N GLU A 91 4.49 -17.25 -11.10
CA GLU A 91 4.99 -15.87 -10.97
C GLU A 91 5.32 -15.21 -12.32
N LEU A 92 5.38 -15.98 -13.41
CA LEU A 92 5.82 -15.50 -14.73
C LEU A 92 4.69 -14.84 -15.55
N ALA A 93 3.43 -15.11 -15.23
CA ALA A 93 2.28 -14.46 -15.86
C ALA A 93 1.79 -13.30 -14.98
N VAL A 94 1.63 -12.12 -15.56
CA VAL A 94 1.22 -10.90 -14.87
C VAL A 94 -0.03 -10.35 -15.54
N ALA A 95 -1.03 -9.97 -14.74
CA ALA A 95 -2.25 -9.34 -15.21
C ALA A 95 -2.59 -8.07 -14.41
N PRO A 96 -3.01 -6.97 -15.06
CA PRO A 96 -3.64 -5.84 -14.40
C PRO A 96 -5.10 -6.17 -14.07
N LEU A 97 -5.56 -5.75 -12.89
CA LEU A 97 -6.94 -5.91 -12.43
C LEU A 97 -7.42 -4.60 -11.84
N CYS A 98 -8.63 -4.17 -12.19
CA CYS A 98 -9.31 -3.04 -11.57
C CYS A 98 -10.48 -3.56 -10.73
N ILE A 99 -10.59 -3.03 -9.52
CA ILE A 99 -11.66 -3.33 -8.57
C ILE A 99 -12.35 -2.02 -8.23
N GLU A 100 -13.63 -1.92 -8.48
CA GLU A 100 -14.43 -0.74 -8.18
C GLU A 100 -15.44 -1.03 -7.08
N ASN A 101 -15.77 0.00 -6.31
CA ASN A 101 -16.80 -0.05 -5.28
C ASN A 101 -16.57 -1.08 -4.16
N VAL A 102 -15.32 -1.34 -3.79
CA VAL A 102 -14.92 -2.20 -2.67
C VAL A 102 -14.83 -1.38 -1.38
N SER A 103 -15.17 -1.96 -0.22
CA SER A 103 -15.02 -1.26 1.05
C SER A 103 -13.55 -0.98 1.40
N ASN A 104 -13.30 0.10 2.15
CA ASN A 104 -11.98 0.37 2.72
C ASN A 104 -11.53 -0.72 3.69
N LEU A 105 -12.44 -1.44 4.31
CA LEU A 105 -12.13 -2.63 5.11
C LEU A 105 -11.51 -3.73 4.24
N MET A 106 -12.13 -4.01 3.09
CA MET A 106 -11.70 -5.07 2.18
C MET A 106 -10.40 -4.72 1.43
N THR A 107 -10.17 -3.43 1.08
CA THR A 107 -8.89 -3.02 0.46
C THR A 107 -7.71 -3.41 1.33
N LYS A 108 -7.84 -3.32 2.66
CA LYS A 108 -6.75 -3.68 3.59
C LYS A 108 -6.50 -5.18 3.65
N ILE A 109 -7.52 -6.00 3.45
CA ILE A 109 -7.40 -7.47 3.34
C ILE A 109 -6.66 -7.86 2.05
N ILE A 110 -6.94 -7.14 0.95
CA ILE A 110 -6.24 -7.33 -0.33
C ILE A 110 -4.76 -6.93 -0.21
N GLU A 111 -4.49 -5.77 0.35
CA GLU A 111 -3.12 -5.24 0.50
C GLU A 111 -2.25 -6.08 1.44
N ASP A 112 -2.84 -6.80 2.38
CA ASP A 112 -2.14 -7.78 3.22
C ASP A 112 -1.53 -8.96 2.42
N CYS A 113 -1.91 -9.15 1.15
CA CYS A 113 -1.27 -10.10 0.24
C CYS A 113 -0.02 -9.49 -0.43
N ARG A 114 0.94 -9.06 0.35
CA ARG A 114 2.07 -8.18 0.01
C ARG A 114 2.97 -8.61 -1.14
N ILE A 115 3.15 -9.92 -1.36
CA ILE A 115 4.16 -10.47 -2.29
C ILE A 115 3.49 -10.82 -3.61
N GLY A 116 4.10 -10.38 -4.71
CA GLY A 116 3.65 -10.68 -6.08
C GLY A 116 2.56 -9.77 -6.62
N GLY A 117 2.09 -8.78 -5.83
CA GLY A 117 1.10 -7.79 -6.23
C GLY A 117 1.52 -6.35 -5.92
N SER A 118 1.06 -5.41 -6.73
CA SER A 118 1.29 -3.97 -6.56
C SER A 118 -0.04 -3.22 -6.62
N PRO A 119 -0.63 -2.88 -5.46
CA PRO A 119 -1.88 -2.16 -5.39
C PRO A 119 -1.69 -0.64 -5.50
N ILE A 120 -2.69 0.02 -6.08
CA ILE A 120 -2.95 1.45 -5.95
C ILE A 120 -4.41 1.63 -5.54
N GLU A 121 -4.68 2.45 -4.54
CA GLU A 121 -5.99 2.66 -3.95
C GLU A 121 -6.44 4.10 -4.13
N GLU A 122 -7.75 4.30 -4.38
CA GLU A 122 -8.36 5.64 -4.38
C GLU A 122 -8.10 6.34 -3.06
N SER A 123 -7.56 7.54 -3.14
CA SER A 123 -7.11 8.27 -1.97
C SER A 123 -8.21 9.13 -1.36
N THR A 124 -8.61 8.84 -0.15
CA THR A 124 -9.54 9.68 0.64
C THR A 124 -8.95 11.01 1.09
N ARG A 125 -7.68 11.29 0.74
CA ARG A 125 -7.01 12.58 0.93
C ARG A 125 -7.25 13.54 -0.22
N TYR A 126 -7.77 13.06 -1.36
CA TYR A 126 -7.88 13.84 -2.60
C TYR A 126 -9.26 13.78 -3.22
N VAL A 127 -9.96 12.66 -2.99
CA VAL A 127 -11.30 12.43 -3.53
C VAL A 127 -12.33 12.79 -2.47
N LEU A 128 -13.29 13.62 -2.87
CA LEU A 128 -14.43 13.97 -2.05
C LEU A 128 -15.52 12.88 -2.13
N TYR A 129 -16.24 12.72 -1.03
CA TYR A 129 -17.36 11.78 -0.89
C TYR A 129 -18.69 12.51 -0.63
N ASP A 130 -18.79 13.73 -1.14
CA ASP A 130 -19.86 14.70 -0.92
C ASP A 130 -21.03 14.59 -1.89
N THR A 131 -21.00 13.63 -2.79
CA THR A 131 -22.04 13.44 -3.82
C THR A 131 -22.53 12.00 -3.89
N LYS A 132 -23.84 11.85 -4.11
CA LYS A 132 -24.45 10.55 -4.38
C LYS A 132 -24.12 10.09 -5.81
N ARG A 133 -23.83 8.81 -6.00
CA ARG A 133 -23.74 8.17 -7.31
C ARG A 133 -24.95 7.24 -7.47
N ASN A 134 -25.70 7.38 -8.56
CA ASN A 134 -26.96 6.65 -8.76
C ASN A 134 -27.89 6.76 -7.53
N GLU A 135 -28.07 7.97 -7.03
CA GLU A 135 -28.92 8.30 -5.86
C GLU A 135 -28.49 7.66 -4.54
N GLN A 136 -27.31 7.07 -4.47
CA GLN A 136 -26.79 6.41 -3.27
C GLN A 136 -25.46 6.99 -2.84
N TRP A 137 -25.26 7.08 -1.52
CA TRP A 137 -23.96 7.35 -0.94
C TRP A 137 -22.99 6.19 -1.16
N ARG A 138 -21.69 6.48 -1.20
CA ARG A 138 -20.61 5.55 -1.55
C ARG A 138 -20.17 4.69 -0.38
N TYR A 139 -21.04 3.84 0.15
CA TYR A 139 -20.70 2.82 1.15
C TYR A 139 -21.24 1.45 0.73
N VAL A 140 -20.62 0.39 1.26
CA VAL A 140 -21.04 -1.00 1.00
C VAL A 140 -22.27 -1.32 1.85
N ARG A 141 -23.21 -2.06 1.28
CA ARG A 141 -24.41 -2.61 1.94
C ARG A 141 -24.27 -4.13 2.02
N PRO A 142 -23.62 -4.66 3.09
CA PRO A 142 -23.40 -6.11 3.23
C PRO A 142 -24.75 -6.85 3.24
N GLU A 143 -24.83 -7.94 2.52
CA GLU A 143 -26.09 -8.69 2.37
C GLU A 143 -26.61 -9.22 3.71
N SER A 144 -25.69 -9.71 4.56
CA SER A 144 -25.98 -10.16 5.93
C SER A 144 -26.65 -9.07 6.78
N ILE A 145 -26.14 -7.82 6.72
CA ILE A 145 -26.77 -6.69 7.41
C ILE A 145 -28.11 -6.34 6.77
N MET A 146 -28.18 -6.28 5.43
CA MET A 146 -29.41 -5.90 4.72
C MET A 146 -30.56 -6.90 4.91
N LYS A 147 -30.25 -8.17 5.19
CA LYS A 147 -31.25 -9.19 5.54
C LYS A 147 -31.60 -9.24 7.03
N SER A 148 -30.91 -8.50 7.87
CA SER A 148 -31.14 -8.46 9.31
C SER A 148 -32.19 -7.40 9.71
N GLY A 149 -32.62 -7.43 10.97
CA GLY A 149 -33.46 -6.38 11.55
C GLY A 149 -32.78 -5.02 11.68
N LEU A 150 -31.46 -4.94 11.42
CA LEU A 150 -30.66 -3.71 11.53
C LEU A 150 -30.45 -3.00 10.19
N ALA A 151 -31.02 -3.47 9.10
CA ALA A 151 -30.86 -2.88 7.77
C ALA A 151 -31.17 -1.38 7.74
N ASN A 152 -32.30 -0.98 8.29
CA ASN A 152 -32.72 0.43 8.35
C ASN A 152 -31.79 1.28 9.22
N SER A 153 -31.41 0.78 10.40
CA SER A 153 -30.49 1.47 11.30
C SER A 153 -29.11 1.67 10.64
N TYR A 154 -28.62 0.66 9.95
CA TYR A 154 -27.37 0.75 9.19
C TYR A 154 -27.44 1.82 8.10
N VAL A 155 -28.47 1.79 7.26
CA VAL A 155 -28.63 2.77 6.17
C VAL A 155 -28.77 4.18 6.73
N GLN A 156 -29.62 4.40 7.75
CA GLN A 156 -29.80 5.71 8.36
C GLN A 156 -28.49 6.27 8.97
N THR A 157 -27.74 5.42 9.65
CA THR A 157 -26.44 5.82 10.20
C THR A 157 -25.47 6.18 9.09
N MET A 158 -25.31 5.34 8.08
CA MET A 158 -24.38 5.60 6.98
C MET A 158 -24.77 6.83 6.17
N ASP A 159 -26.05 7.00 5.87
CA ASP A 159 -26.53 8.19 5.15
C ASP A 159 -26.27 9.47 5.96
N PHE A 160 -26.54 9.48 7.26
CA PHE A 160 -26.20 10.60 8.14
C PHE A 160 -24.71 10.95 8.12
N LEU A 161 -23.82 9.95 8.18
CA LEU A 161 -22.37 10.17 8.12
C LEU A 161 -21.93 10.85 6.82
N PHE A 162 -22.47 10.40 5.69
CA PHE A 162 -22.14 10.98 4.39
C PHE A 162 -22.78 12.34 4.15
N GLU A 163 -23.98 12.58 4.65
CA GLU A 163 -24.63 13.89 4.62
C GLU A 163 -23.84 14.89 5.46
N THR A 164 -23.46 14.51 6.67
CA THR A 164 -22.59 15.34 7.53
C THR A 164 -21.23 15.59 6.84
N TYR A 165 -20.64 14.58 6.20
CA TYR A 165 -19.40 14.76 5.45
C TYR A 165 -19.57 15.82 4.35
N ALA A 166 -20.63 15.74 3.56
CA ALA A 166 -20.91 16.68 2.48
C ALA A 166 -21.11 18.12 3.01
N GLU A 167 -21.81 18.26 4.13
CA GLU A 167 -22.02 19.57 4.79
C GLU A 167 -20.73 20.17 5.35
N LEU A 168 -19.73 19.37 5.67
CA LEU A 168 -18.45 19.84 6.20
C LEU A 168 -17.48 20.32 5.10
N VAL A 169 -17.68 19.93 3.83
CA VAL A 169 -16.73 20.23 2.73
C VAL A 169 -16.52 21.73 2.58
N GLU A 170 -17.58 22.49 2.35
CA GLU A 170 -17.47 23.94 2.09
C GLU A 170 -16.96 24.72 3.31
N PRO A 171 -17.47 24.54 4.53
CA PRO A 171 -16.94 25.19 5.72
C PRO A 171 -15.45 24.92 5.95
N MET A 172 -15.01 23.68 5.72
CA MET A 172 -13.61 23.32 5.91
C MET A 172 -12.70 23.91 4.81
N GLN A 173 -13.14 23.90 3.56
CA GLN A 173 -12.42 24.59 2.49
C GLN A 173 -12.30 26.09 2.76
N ASN A 174 -13.37 26.75 3.18
CA ASN A 174 -13.36 28.15 3.54
C ASN A 174 -12.43 28.46 4.72
N PHE A 175 -12.36 27.55 5.69
CA PHE A 175 -11.41 27.64 6.80
C PHE A 175 -9.95 27.65 6.29
N PHE A 176 -9.59 26.71 5.41
CA PHE A 176 -8.25 26.66 4.85
C PHE A 176 -7.95 27.79 3.87
N CYS A 177 -8.94 28.31 3.14
CA CYS A 177 -8.79 29.54 2.34
C CYS A 177 -8.42 30.74 3.20
N LYS A 178 -8.96 30.84 4.44
CA LYS A 178 -8.59 31.91 5.38
C LYS A 178 -7.18 31.70 5.95
N LYS A 179 -6.78 30.44 6.24
CA LYS A 179 -5.42 30.13 6.70
C LYS A 179 -4.35 30.32 5.61
N LEU A 180 -4.70 30.06 4.35
CA LEU A 180 -3.83 30.27 3.17
C LEU A 180 -4.60 31.06 2.10
N PRO A 181 -4.63 32.39 2.16
CA PRO A 181 -5.24 33.21 1.11
C PRO A 181 -4.57 32.98 -0.25
N ALA A 182 -5.38 32.95 -1.33
CA ALA A 182 -4.89 32.68 -2.68
C ALA A 182 -3.78 33.66 -3.12
N GLU A 183 -3.83 34.88 -2.63
CA GLU A 183 -2.86 35.95 -2.92
C GLU A 183 -1.48 35.65 -2.30
N THR A 184 -1.43 34.84 -1.25
CA THR A 184 -0.19 34.47 -0.56
C THR A 184 0.40 33.17 -1.08
N PHE A 185 -0.41 32.36 -1.78
CA PHE A 185 0.03 31.11 -2.37
C PHE A 185 0.94 31.39 -3.59
N LYS A 186 2.07 30.68 -3.66
CA LYS A 186 3.05 30.85 -4.75
C LYS A 186 3.32 29.50 -5.39
N ILE A 187 3.56 29.52 -6.70
CA ILE A 187 4.03 28.36 -7.47
C ILE A 187 5.45 28.57 -7.97
N GLU A 188 6.17 27.48 -8.22
CA GLU A 188 7.44 27.55 -8.92
C GLU A 188 7.19 27.74 -10.42
N VAL A 189 7.81 28.76 -11.01
CA VAL A 189 7.84 29.01 -12.46
C VAL A 189 9.29 29.04 -12.93
N GLU A 190 9.53 28.63 -14.18
CA GLU A 190 10.85 28.70 -14.79
C GLU A 190 10.84 29.74 -15.88
N ARG A 191 11.70 30.77 -15.75
CA ARG A 191 11.86 31.88 -16.68
C ARG A 191 13.35 32.04 -16.97
N ASP A 192 13.70 32.05 -18.22
CA ASP A 192 15.09 32.18 -18.69
C ASP A 192 16.07 31.20 -18.03
N GLY A 193 15.59 29.94 -17.77
CA GLY A 193 16.36 28.88 -17.12
C GLY A 193 16.54 29.06 -15.59
N LEU A 194 15.89 30.04 -14.98
CA LEU A 194 15.88 30.30 -13.56
C LEU A 194 14.53 29.94 -12.95
N VAL A 195 14.55 29.24 -11.81
CA VAL A 195 13.35 28.90 -11.04
C VAL A 195 13.06 30.01 -10.04
N ALA A 196 11.86 30.57 -10.11
CA ALA A 196 11.37 31.60 -9.19
C ALA A 196 10.01 31.21 -8.59
N MET A 197 9.69 31.78 -7.42
CA MET A 197 8.36 31.67 -6.80
C MET A 197 7.50 32.82 -7.25
N ALA A 198 6.40 32.53 -7.98
CA ALA A 198 5.44 33.49 -8.48
C ALA A 198 4.10 33.40 -7.74
N GLY A 199 3.63 34.50 -7.20
CA GLY A 199 2.28 34.65 -6.64
C GLY A 199 1.27 35.04 -7.71
N SER A 200 0.00 35.13 -7.36
CA SER A 200 -1.11 35.41 -8.28
C SER A 200 -0.88 36.70 -9.14
N ASN A 201 -0.20 37.70 -8.57
CA ASN A 201 0.08 38.97 -9.25
C ASN A 201 1.34 38.94 -10.13
N ASP A 202 2.16 37.90 -10.01
CA ASP A 202 3.45 37.77 -10.70
C ASP A 202 3.39 36.78 -11.88
N LEU A 203 2.18 36.33 -12.26
CA LEU A 203 1.97 35.34 -13.32
C LEU A 203 1.86 36.01 -14.69
N ASP A 204 2.74 35.61 -15.61
CA ASP A 204 2.90 36.29 -16.91
C ASP A 204 1.86 35.87 -17.95
N ASN A 205 1.33 34.65 -17.87
CA ASN A 205 0.48 34.10 -18.93
C ASN A 205 -0.63 33.19 -18.36
N ASP A 206 -1.58 32.84 -19.23
CA ASP A 206 -2.76 32.07 -18.84
C ASP A 206 -2.42 30.62 -18.38
N LYS A 207 -1.30 30.04 -18.87
CA LYS A 207 -0.85 28.72 -18.41
C LYS A 207 -0.39 28.77 -16.96
N GLU A 208 0.38 29.81 -16.59
CA GLU A 208 0.81 30.03 -15.22
C GLU A 208 -0.38 30.28 -14.29
N LYS A 209 -1.34 31.13 -14.74
CA LYS A 209 -2.58 31.38 -13.99
C LYS A 209 -3.40 30.13 -13.80
N ARG A 210 -3.50 29.27 -14.82
CA ARG A 210 -4.17 27.95 -14.71
C ARG A 210 -3.43 27.04 -13.72
N ALA A 211 -2.10 26.92 -13.86
CA ALA A 211 -1.29 26.10 -12.95
C ALA A 211 -1.42 26.55 -11.48
N HIS A 212 -1.38 27.85 -11.23
CA HIS A 212 -1.58 28.42 -9.89
C HIS A 212 -2.97 28.06 -9.34
N ARG A 213 -4.03 28.28 -10.11
CA ARG A 213 -5.41 27.97 -9.69
C ARG A 213 -5.59 26.50 -9.36
N LEU A 214 -5.07 25.59 -10.20
CA LEU A 214 -5.18 24.13 -9.97
C LEU A 214 -4.39 23.71 -8.74
N ALA A 215 -3.14 24.15 -8.59
CA ALA A 215 -2.30 23.84 -7.44
C ALA A 215 -2.90 24.39 -6.13
N TYR A 216 -3.42 25.61 -6.13
CA TYR A 216 -4.11 26.18 -4.98
C TYR A 216 -5.38 25.39 -4.62
N GLY A 217 -6.26 25.17 -5.61
CA GLY A 217 -7.50 24.41 -5.41
C GLY A 217 -7.24 23.01 -4.86
N PHE A 218 -6.24 22.31 -5.41
CA PHE A 218 -5.83 21.00 -4.92
C PHE A 218 -5.29 21.05 -3.48
N THR A 219 -4.49 22.07 -3.15
CA THR A 219 -3.95 22.27 -1.79
C THR A 219 -5.07 22.44 -0.77
N ILE A 220 -6.05 23.32 -1.04
CA ILE A 220 -7.18 23.58 -0.16
C ILE A 220 -8.07 22.33 -0.04
N ARG A 221 -8.42 21.70 -1.15
CA ARG A 221 -9.25 20.48 -1.16
C ARG A 221 -8.60 19.33 -0.38
N SER A 222 -7.31 19.09 -0.59
CA SER A 222 -6.62 18.01 0.11
C SER A 222 -6.49 18.28 1.62
N ALA A 223 -6.30 19.54 2.02
CA ALA A 223 -6.30 19.92 3.43
C ALA A 223 -7.67 19.68 4.07
N ALA A 224 -8.75 20.09 3.41
CA ALA A 224 -10.11 19.82 3.88
C ALA A 224 -10.39 18.30 3.97
N CYS A 225 -10.04 17.53 2.95
CA CYS A 225 -10.21 16.08 2.95
C CYS A 225 -9.47 15.40 4.12
N ASP A 226 -8.25 15.83 4.43
CA ASP A 226 -7.45 15.26 5.51
C ASP A 226 -8.12 15.42 6.89
N VAL A 227 -8.90 16.47 7.08
CA VAL A 227 -9.67 16.71 8.30
C VAL A 227 -11.00 15.96 8.28
N ILE A 228 -11.85 16.23 7.26
CA ILE A 228 -13.25 15.73 7.28
C ILE A 228 -13.37 14.21 7.05
N ARG A 229 -12.36 13.56 6.47
CA ARG A 229 -12.37 12.09 6.34
C ARG A 229 -12.43 11.33 7.67
N CYS A 230 -12.26 12.02 8.80
CA CYS A 230 -12.34 11.43 10.14
C CYS A 230 -13.67 10.71 10.39
N ILE A 231 -14.77 11.16 9.77
CA ILE A 231 -16.11 10.57 9.92
C ILE A 231 -16.49 9.58 8.82
N LEU A 232 -15.62 9.29 7.84
CA LEU A 232 -15.89 8.24 6.86
C LEU A 232 -15.85 6.86 7.53
N PRO A 233 -16.89 6.00 7.36
CA PRO A 233 -16.89 4.66 7.94
C PRO A 233 -15.98 3.70 7.17
N ALA A 234 -15.57 2.60 7.80
CA ALA A 234 -14.77 1.55 7.16
C ALA A 234 -15.49 0.90 5.96
N SER A 235 -16.82 0.99 5.90
CA SER A 235 -17.66 0.60 4.76
C SER A 235 -17.57 1.54 3.56
N THR A 236 -16.94 2.71 3.66
CA THR A 236 -16.77 3.64 2.53
C THR A 236 -16.16 2.91 1.32
N LYS A 237 -16.81 3.04 0.16
CA LYS A 237 -16.34 2.46 -1.10
C LYS A 237 -15.13 3.20 -1.63
N ALA A 238 -14.17 2.42 -2.12
CA ALA A 238 -12.99 2.90 -2.84
C ALA A 238 -12.83 2.12 -4.15
N ASN A 239 -11.98 2.64 -5.04
CA ASN A 239 -11.52 1.94 -6.22
C ASN A 239 -10.06 1.53 -6.04
N MET A 240 -9.68 0.40 -6.64
CA MET A 240 -8.33 -0.14 -6.53
C MET A 240 -7.85 -0.65 -7.88
N GLY A 241 -6.65 -0.21 -8.29
CA GLY A 241 -5.89 -0.85 -9.35
C GLY A 241 -4.90 -1.85 -8.75
N LEU A 242 -4.72 -2.98 -9.40
CA LEU A 242 -3.89 -4.06 -8.91
C LEU A 242 -3.13 -4.69 -10.07
N VAL A 243 -1.81 -4.74 -9.99
CA VAL A 243 -0.99 -5.53 -10.92
C VAL A 243 -0.38 -6.67 -10.14
N GLY A 244 -0.68 -7.90 -10.54
CA GLY A 244 -0.22 -9.08 -9.82
C GLY A 244 0.13 -10.23 -10.75
N ASN A 245 0.93 -11.18 -10.24
CA ASN A 245 1.20 -12.42 -10.93
C ASN A 245 0.19 -13.52 -10.58
N GLY A 246 0.20 -14.63 -11.33
CA GLY A 246 -0.75 -15.72 -11.16
C GLY A 246 -0.73 -16.35 -9.76
N ARG A 247 0.45 -16.45 -9.14
CA ARG A 247 0.59 -16.95 -7.76
C ARG A 247 -0.08 -16.03 -6.75
N PHE A 248 0.15 -14.72 -6.89
CA PHE A 248 -0.50 -13.71 -6.07
C PHE A 248 -2.02 -13.79 -6.17
N TYR A 249 -2.56 -13.84 -7.39
CA TYR A 249 -4.02 -13.90 -7.59
C TYR A 249 -4.64 -15.20 -7.08
N SER A 250 -3.97 -16.33 -7.27
CA SER A 250 -4.42 -17.61 -6.70
C SER A 250 -4.49 -17.53 -5.17
N GLY A 251 -3.47 -16.97 -4.53
CA GLY A 251 -3.43 -16.75 -3.07
C GLY A 251 -4.50 -15.76 -2.60
N LEU A 252 -4.70 -14.66 -3.32
CA LEU A 252 -5.72 -13.64 -3.02
C LEU A 252 -7.13 -14.23 -3.08
N ILE A 253 -7.48 -14.93 -4.16
CA ILE A 253 -8.79 -15.59 -4.30
C ILE A 253 -9.02 -16.58 -3.17
N THR A 254 -8.03 -17.43 -2.87
CA THR A 254 -8.11 -18.40 -1.75
C THR A 254 -8.33 -17.70 -0.41
N LYS A 255 -7.60 -16.61 -0.14
CA LYS A 255 -7.75 -15.82 1.08
C LYS A 255 -9.15 -15.21 1.19
N LEU A 256 -9.65 -14.60 0.12
CA LEU A 256 -10.97 -13.97 0.08
C LEU A 256 -12.10 -14.99 0.25
N LEU A 257 -12.02 -16.17 -0.40
CA LEU A 257 -12.97 -17.26 -0.23
C LEU A 257 -12.95 -17.85 1.19
N SER A 258 -11.87 -17.67 1.92
CA SER A 258 -11.70 -18.16 3.29
C SER A 258 -12.05 -17.12 4.36
N GLN A 259 -12.53 -15.93 3.97
CA GLN A 259 -13.03 -14.90 4.88
C GLN A 259 -14.44 -15.23 5.37
N GLU A 260 -14.83 -14.61 6.48
CA GLU A 260 -16.17 -14.71 7.04
C GLU A 260 -17.13 -13.62 6.51
N LEU A 261 -16.60 -12.59 5.85
CA LEU A 261 -17.38 -11.48 5.29
C LEU A 261 -17.89 -11.84 3.88
N ASP A 262 -19.18 -11.66 3.64
CA ASP A 262 -19.83 -11.90 2.35
C ASP A 262 -19.18 -11.11 1.20
N GLU A 263 -18.76 -9.88 1.48
CA GLU A 263 -18.05 -9.04 0.52
C GLU A 263 -16.78 -9.73 -0.02
N GLY A 264 -16.05 -10.46 0.84
CA GLY A 264 -14.87 -11.21 0.44
C GLY A 264 -15.17 -12.31 -0.57
N TRP A 265 -16.23 -13.07 -0.35
CA TRP A 265 -16.65 -14.14 -1.26
C TRP A 265 -17.12 -13.60 -2.60
N LEU A 266 -17.98 -12.58 -2.58
CA LEU A 266 -18.47 -11.93 -3.82
C LEU A 266 -17.30 -11.36 -4.62
N LEU A 267 -16.36 -10.70 -3.94
CA LEU A 267 -15.18 -10.13 -4.57
C LEU A 267 -14.29 -11.23 -5.17
N ALA A 268 -14.07 -12.34 -4.47
CA ALA A 268 -13.27 -13.47 -4.97
C ALA A 268 -13.85 -14.05 -6.28
N GLU A 269 -15.16 -14.23 -6.34
CA GLU A 269 -15.82 -14.73 -7.56
C GLU A 269 -15.74 -13.72 -8.72
N ASN A 270 -15.88 -12.43 -8.44
CA ASN A 270 -15.74 -11.38 -9.46
C ASN A 270 -14.29 -11.28 -9.97
N ILE A 271 -13.29 -11.36 -9.07
CA ILE A 271 -11.87 -11.41 -9.44
C ILE A 271 -11.57 -12.63 -10.30
N ARG A 272 -12.08 -13.81 -9.91
CA ARG A 272 -11.91 -15.04 -10.67
C ARG A 272 -12.48 -14.88 -12.08
N LYS A 273 -13.72 -14.42 -12.20
CA LYS A 273 -14.37 -14.21 -13.49
C LYS A 273 -13.62 -13.23 -14.40
N ALA A 274 -13.10 -12.15 -13.82
CA ALA A 274 -12.30 -11.17 -14.58
C ALA A 274 -10.99 -11.77 -15.06
N LEU A 275 -10.25 -12.45 -14.19
CA LEU A 275 -8.94 -13.03 -14.50
C LEU A 275 -9.04 -14.29 -15.37
N ASP A 276 -10.18 -14.95 -15.43
CA ASP A 276 -10.43 -16.10 -16.31
C ASP A 276 -10.24 -15.74 -17.79
N THR A 277 -10.35 -14.46 -18.14
CA THR A 277 -10.10 -13.95 -19.49
C THR A 277 -8.60 -13.82 -19.83
N GLN A 278 -7.71 -13.85 -18.83
CA GLN A 278 -6.28 -13.55 -19.01
C GLN A 278 -5.35 -14.67 -18.52
N ILE A 279 -5.66 -15.25 -17.37
CA ILE A 279 -4.80 -16.23 -16.68
C ILE A 279 -5.60 -17.38 -16.06
N PRO A 280 -6.57 -18.00 -16.78
CA PRO A 280 -7.49 -19.00 -16.23
C PRO A 280 -6.76 -20.19 -15.58
N THR A 281 -5.70 -20.66 -16.20
CA THR A 281 -4.97 -21.85 -15.75
C THR A 281 -4.25 -21.62 -14.42
N PHE A 282 -3.75 -20.40 -14.18
CA PHE A 282 -3.05 -20.04 -12.95
C PHE A 282 -3.97 -19.91 -11.74
N ILE A 283 -5.23 -19.52 -11.95
CA ILE A 283 -6.21 -19.33 -10.87
C ILE A 283 -7.15 -20.52 -10.68
N ARG A 284 -7.10 -21.53 -11.55
CA ARG A 284 -8.01 -22.70 -11.56
C ARG A 284 -8.07 -23.41 -10.21
N ARG A 285 -6.95 -23.52 -9.49
CA ARG A 285 -6.87 -24.20 -8.20
C ARG A 285 -7.26 -23.35 -7.01
N ALA A 286 -7.41 -22.04 -7.19
CA ALA A 286 -7.81 -21.16 -6.11
C ALA A 286 -9.19 -21.58 -5.59
N SER A 287 -9.27 -21.97 -4.35
CA SER A 287 -10.49 -22.43 -3.69
C SER A 287 -10.49 -22.03 -2.23
N LYS A 288 -11.64 -22.09 -1.59
CA LYS A 288 -11.73 -21.95 -0.14
C LYS A 288 -10.77 -22.93 0.52
N ASN A 289 -9.99 -22.44 1.46
CA ASN A 289 -9.14 -23.24 2.30
C ASN A 289 -9.78 -23.42 3.68
N ASP A 290 -10.42 -24.55 3.90
CA ASP A 290 -11.14 -24.83 5.15
C ASP A 290 -10.21 -24.79 6.36
N TYR A 291 -8.96 -25.23 6.24
CA TYR A 291 -7.98 -25.11 7.32
C TYR A 291 -7.74 -23.64 7.73
N LEU A 292 -7.61 -22.73 6.75
CA LEU A 292 -7.43 -21.30 7.05
C LEU A 292 -8.68 -20.72 7.70
N ALA A 293 -9.87 -21.00 7.16
CA ALA A 293 -11.14 -20.51 7.68
C ALA A 293 -11.41 -21.01 9.10
N GLU A 294 -11.34 -22.33 9.31
CA GLU A 294 -11.56 -22.94 10.62
C GLU A 294 -10.50 -22.52 11.65
N ASN A 295 -9.24 -22.38 11.21
CA ASN A 295 -8.16 -21.97 12.10
C ASN A 295 -8.34 -20.53 12.59
N GLN A 296 -8.80 -19.62 11.72
CA GLN A 296 -9.08 -18.23 12.11
C GLN A 296 -10.20 -18.16 13.15
N ILE A 297 -11.27 -18.92 12.96
CA ILE A 297 -12.39 -19.00 13.92
C ILE A 297 -11.89 -19.56 15.25
N ARG A 298 -11.24 -20.71 15.22
CA ARG A 298 -10.73 -21.40 16.42
C ARG A 298 -9.76 -20.54 17.23
N ILE A 299 -8.80 -19.87 16.57
CA ILE A 299 -7.83 -19.01 17.26
C ILE A 299 -8.53 -17.80 17.87
N ARG A 300 -9.51 -17.22 17.17
CA ARG A 300 -10.29 -16.08 17.68
C ARG A 300 -11.08 -16.48 18.91
N GLU A 301 -11.86 -17.55 18.84
CA GLU A 301 -12.67 -18.05 19.96
C GLU A 301 -11.80 -18.38 21.18
N PHE A 302 -10.68 -19.08 20.96
CA PHE A 302 -9.70 -19.36 21.99
C PHE A 302 -9.14 -18.08 22.63
N SER A 303 -8.76 -17.11 21.81
CA SER A 303 -8.18 -15.84 22.29
C SER A 303 -9.19 -15.01 23.08
N ILE A 304 -10.43 -14.91 22.58
CA ILE A 304 -11.52 -14.22 23.29
C ILE A 304 -11.79 -14.89 24.63
N ALA A 305 -11.88 -16.21 24.66
CA ALA A 305 -12.11 -16.95 25.90
C ALA A 305 -10.95 -16.77 26.91
N LEU A 306 -9.71 -16.81 26.42
CA LEU A 306 -8.51 -16.63 27.25
C LEU A 306 -8.43 -15.24 27.88
N PHE A 307 -8.86 -14.19 27.17
CA PHE A 307 -8.75 -12.80 27.59
C PHE A 307 -10.06 -12.21 28.14
N LYS A 308 -11.13 -13.00 28.23
CA LYS A 308 -12.48 -12.54 28.59
C LYS A 308 -12.54 -11.69 29.86
N ASP A 309 -11.78 -12.07 30.89
CA ASP A 309 -11.81 -11.41 32.20
C ASP A 309 -10.56 -10.52 32.44
N ILE A 310 -9.74 -10.31 31.41
CA ILE A 310 -8.54 -9.49 31.50
C ILE A 310 -8.86 -8.06 31.04
N PRO A 311 -8.76 -7.06 31.92
CA PRO A 311 -9.02 -5.68 31.54
C PRO A 311 -7.97 -5.16 30.54
N ILE A 312 -8.41 -4.40 29.55
CA ILE A 312 -7.54 -3.72 28.62
C ILE A 312 -6.75 -2.65 29.38
N GLN A 313 -5.42 -2.73 29.29
CA GLN A 313 -4.55 -1.72 29.88
C GLN A 313 -4.30 -0.60 28.88
N MET A 314 -4.39 0.64 29.38
CA MET A 314 -3.94 1.82 28.63
C MET A 314 -2.41 1.77 28.52
N VAL A 315 -1.93 1.89 27.31
CA VAL A 315 -0.50 1.94 26.98
C VAL A 315 -0.25 3.14 26.07
N PRO A 316 0.98 3.65 25.97
CA PRO A 316 1.32 4.68 24.99
C PRO A 316 0.91 4.28 23.57
N GLU A 317 0.60 5.28 22.72
CA GLU A 317 0.22 5.05 21.31
C GLU A 317 1.27 4.27 20.53
N VAL A 318 2.55 4.42 20.89
CA VAL A 318 3.67 3.73 20.26
C VAL A 318 4.54 3.10 21.34
N VAL A 319 4.71 1.80 21.25
CA VAL A 319 5.58 1.03 22.16
C VAL A 319 6.60 0.23 21.35
N LEU A 320 7.87 0.42 21.63
CA LEU A 320 8.94 -0.45 21.12
C LEU A 320 8.99 -1.73 21.95
N ILE A 321 8.53 -2.83 21.39
CA ILE A 321 8.35 -4.11 22.10
C ILE A 321 9.67 -4.89 22.19
N ASN A 322 10.37 -5.04 21.08
CA ASN A 322 11.53 -5.91 21.00
C ASN A 322 12.84 -5.10 21.04
N ASP A 323 13.73 -5.53 21.93
CA ASP A 323 14.99 -4.87 22.22
C ASP A 323 16.09 -5.88 22.63
N ARG A 324 16.38 -6.86 21.78
CA ARG A 324 17.53 -7.75 22.00
C ARG A 324 18.78 -7.16 21.37
N VAL A 325 19.32 -6.14 22.01
CA VAL A 325 20.37 -5.26 21.49
C VAL A 325 21.67 -5.98 21.16
N GLU A 326 22.19 -6.81 22.05
CA GLU A 326 23.51 -7.42 21.85
C GLU A 326 23.54 -8.43 20.71
N ASP A 327 22.60 -9.36 20.67
CA ASP A 327 22.53 -10.35 19.61
C ASP A 327 22.22 -9.72 18.25
N TYR A 328 21.34 -8.72 18.23
CA TYR A 328 21.00 -7.96 17.04
C TYR A 328 22.24 -7.24 16.47
N ARG A 329 22.95 -6.49 17.34
CA ARG A 329 24.12 -5.72 16.94
C ARG A 329 25.24 -6.61 16.40
N ILE A 330 25.57 -7.70 17.09
CA ILE A 330 26.61 -8.64 16.66
C ILE A 330 26.25 -9.28 15.32
N ASN A 331 24.99 -9.68 15.14
CA ASN A 331 24.52 -10.23 13.87
C ASN A 331 24.61 -9.23 12.73
N LEU A 332 24.19 -7.98 12.95
CA LEU A 332 24.30 -6.90 11.97
C LEU A 332 25.75 -6.68 11.54
N LEU A 333 26.64 -6.47 12.50
CA LEU A 333 28.06 -6.23 12.23
C LEU A 333 28.72 -7.41 11.51
N ALA A 334 28.37 -8.64 11.90
CA ALA A 334 28.86 -9.83 11.21
C ALA A 334 28.41 -9.89 9.75
N ASN A 335 27.14 -9.55 9.48
CA ASN A 335 26.61 -9.54 8.12
C ASN A 335 27.16 -8.38 7.25
N ILE A 336 27.56 -7.29 7.86
CA ILE A 336 28.30 -6.21 7.17
C ILE A 336 29.64 -6.73 6.65
N ILE A 337 30.39 -7.49 7.46
CA ILE A 337 31.74 -7.99 7.15
C ILE A 337 31.69 -9.20 6.21
N PHE A 338 30.67 -10.06 6.37
CA PHE A 338 30.57 -11.37 5.73
C PHE A 338 30.88 -11.39 4.23
N PRO A 339 30.37 -10.46 3.39
CA PRO A 339 30.64 -10.48 1.94
C PRO A 339 32.10 -10.24 1.56
N TYR A 340 32.93 -9.72 2.47
CA TYR A 340 34.27 -9.22 2.17
C TYR A 340 35.39 -10.10 2.73
N VAL A 341 35.05 -11.19 3.46
CA VAL A 341 36.01 -12.09 4.07
C VAL A 341 35.63 -13.54 3.81
N GLN A 342 36.59 -14.47 3.91
CA GLN A 342 36.37 -15.90 3.67
C GLN A 342 36.01 -16.68 4.96
N HIS A 343 35.72 -15.98 6.04
CA HIS A 343 35.40 -16.57 7.34
C HIS A 343 33.93 -16.96 7.43
N SER A 344 33.63 -18.01 8.19
CA SER A 344 32.23 -18.39 8.47
C SER A 344 31.54 -17.31 9.29
N THR A 345 30.20 -17.21 9.17
CA THR A 345 29.39 -16.26 9.96
C THR A 345 29.63 -16.44 11.46
N MET A 346 29.75 -17.69 11.95
CA MET A 346 30.02 -17.96 13.36
C MET A 346 31.37 -17.43 13.82
N GLN A 347 32.39 -17.60 13.00
CA GLN A 347 33.74 -17.11 13.27
C GLN A 347 33.76 -15.57 13.31
N ILE A 348 33.10 -14.92 12.35
CA ILE A 348 32.99 -13.46 12.31
C ILE A 348 32.23 -12.95 13.53
N ARG A 349 31.08 -13.55 13.90
CA ARG A 349 30.32 -13.19 15.12
C ARG A 349 31.18 -13.27 16.38
N ASN A 350 31.97 -14.33 16.54
CA ASN A 350 32.87 -14.48 17.69
C ASN A 350 33.95 -13.39 17.72
N ILE A 351 34.54 -13.07 16.57
CA ILE A 351 35.52 -11.99 16.44
C ILE A 351 34.86 -10.65 16.76
N VAL A 352 33.73 -10.31 16.14
CA VAL A 352 33.03 -9.05 16.36
C VAL A 352 32.61 -8.88 17.83
N ARG A 353 32.17 -9.96 18.49
CA ARG A 353 31.78 -9.94 19.90
C ARG A 353 32.97 -9.60 20.81
N SER A 354 34.18 -10.02 20.45
CA SER A 354 35.39 -9.74 21.21
C SER A 354 35.98 -8.35 20.95
N LEU A 355 35.52 -7.62 19.91
CA LEU A 355 35.98 -6.28 19.62
C LEU A 355 35.49 -5.26 20.66
N PRO A 356 36.31 -4.25 21.02
CA PRO A 356 35.86 -3.08 21.78
C PRO A 356 34.68 -2.37 21.07
N LYS A 357 33.81 -1.70 21.85
CA LYS A 357 32.64 -0.97 21.28
C LYS A 357 33.05 0.07 20.23
N GLU A 358 34.18 0.73 20.42
CA GLU A 358 34.76 1.72 19.49
C GLU A 358 35.00 1.09 18.11
N LYS A 359 35.59 -0.11 18.07
CA LYS A 359 35.84 -0.84 16.82
C LYS A 359 34.54 -1.35 16.18
N GLN A 360 33.56 -1.77 17.00
CA GLN A 360 32.26 -2.11 16.50
C GLN A 360 31.54 -0.90 15.87
N ASN A 361 31.64 0.30 16.47
CA ASN A 361 31.12 1.55 15.93
C ASN A 361 31.83 1.94 14.63
N GLU A 362 33.14 1.72 14.55
CA GLU A 362 33.93 1.97 13.34
C GLU A 362 33.47 1.12 12.16
N ILE A 363 33.13 -0.17 12.36
CA ILE A 363 32.54 -1.03 11.32
C ILE A 363 31.23 -0.42 10.82
N LEU A 364 30.36 -0.01 11.73
CA LEU A 364 29.04 0.55 11.39
C LEU A 364 29.18 1.88 10.63
N SER A 365 30.01 2.80 11.13
CA SER A 365 30.24 4.10 10.47
C SER A 365 30.90 3.95 9.10
N THR A 366 31.80 2.97 8.94
CA THR A 366 32.46 2.68 7.66
C THR A 366 31.44 2.23 6.61
N VAL A 367 30.51 1.32 6.96
CA VAL A 367 29.54 0.81 6.02
C VAL A 367 28.43 1.81 5.70
N ILE A 368 28.03 2.64 6.66
CA ILE A 368 27.03 3.69 6.43
C ILE A 368 27.62 4.79 5.55
N GLY A 369 28.89 5.13 5.76
CA GLY A 369 29.57 6.16 5.02
C GLY A 369 28.86 7.51 5.09
N LYS A 370 29.04 8.32 4.06
CA LYS A 370 28.44 9.66 3.98
C LYS A 370 27.20 9.64 3.09
N ARG A 371 26.04 9.36 3.67
CA ARG A 371 24.75 9.48 2.98
C ARG A 371 24.46 10.96 2.67
N ARG A 372 24.11 11.27 1.42
CA ARG A 372 23.85 12.65 0.93
C ARG A 372 22.36 12.91 0.83
N THR A 373 21.59 11.89 0.43
CA THR A 373 20.14 11.98 0.23
C THR A 373 19.46 10.71 0.72
N LYS A 374 18.15 10.74 0.91
CA LYS A 374 17.33 9.56 1.19
C LYS A 374 17.36 8.48 0.09
N ARG A 375 17.87 8.80 -1.10
CA ARG A 375 18.05 7.84 -2.20
C ARG A 375 19.28 6.97 -2.02
N ASP A 376 20.23 7.41 -1.19
CA ASP A 376 21.41 6.63 -0.78
C ASP A 376 20.95 5.59 0.25
N ARG A 377 20.38 4.49 -0.23
CA ARG A 377 19.76 3.48 0.61
C ARG A 377 20.76 2.75 1.49
N SER A 378 20.33 2.35 2.68
CA SER A 378 21.13 1.56 3.61
C SER A 378 21.56 0.23 2.95
N PRO A 379 22.76 -0.28 3.28
CA PRO A 379 23.26 -1.54 2.73
C PRO A 379 22.36 -2.74 3.02
N ARG A 380 22.39 -3.74 2.13
CA ARG A 380 21.58 -4.96 2.24
C ARG A 380 21.83 -5.73 3.54
N ALA A 381 23.02 -5.62 4.12
CA ALA A 381 23.33 -6.22 5.41
C ALA A 381 22.35 -5.83 6.54
N PHE A 382 21.67 -4.68 6.42
CA PHE A 382 20.69 -4.21 7.41
C PHE A 382 19.34 -4.91 7.33
N GLU A 383 19.12 -5.77 6.35
CA GLU A 383 17.98 -6.69 6.30
C GLU A 383 18.15 -7.87 7.26
N TYR A 384 19.39 -8.19 7.67
CA TYR A 384 19.72 -9.22 8.62
C TYR A 384 19.71 -8.68 10.05
N GLY A 385 19.24 -9.46 10.97
CA GLY A 385 19.15 -9.09 12.36
C GLY A 385 17.78 -9.40 12.92
N TYR A 386 17.55 -8.99 14.16
CA TYR A 386 16.24 -9.16 14.78
C TYR A 386 15.26 -8.13 14.23
N PRO A 387 13.99 -8.51 14.03
CA PRO A 387 12.97 -7.56 13.66
C PRO A 387 12.79 -6.53 14.79
N ILE A 388 12.73 -5.26 14.38
CA ILE A 388 12.33 -4.16 15.25
C ILE A 388 10.81 -4.21 15.34
N ASN A 389 10.27 -4.39 16.54
CA ASN A 389 8.83 -4.56 16.72
C ASN A 389 8.22 -3.38 17.46
N PHE A 390 7.13 -2.87 16.91
CA PHE A 390 6.30 -1.86 17.54
C PHE A 390 4.87 -2.36 17.72
N ASP A 391 4.26 -2.01 18.85
CA ASP A 391 2.81 -2.00 19.05
C ASP A 391 2.34 -0.55 18.90
N VAL A 392 1.35 -0.33 18.05
CA VAL A 392 0.91 1.01 17.66
C VAL A 392 -0.60 1.12 17.78
N VAL A 393 -1.06 2.21 18.36
CA VAL A 393 -2.48 2.58 18.40
C VAL A 393 -2.62 3.90 17.63
N THR A 394 -3.35 3.86 16.52
CA THR A 394 -3.61 5.03 15.67
C THR A 394 -5.02 4.96 15.11
N GLY A 395 -5.51 6.03 14.51
CA GLY A 395 -6.71 5.98 13.70
C GLY A 395 -6.55 5.04 12.49
N PHE A 396 -7.64 4.51 12.00
CA PHE A 396 -7.63 3.66 10.82
C PHE A 396 -7.13 4.40 9.57
N ALA A 397 -7.37 5.72 9.50
CA ALA A 397 -6.85 6.56 8.43
C ALA A 397 -5.31 6.52 8.35
N GLU A 398 -4.63 6.62 9.49
CA GLU A 398 -3.16 6.59 9.58
C GLU A 398 -2.61 5.19 9.28
N TYR A 399 -3.27 4.14 9.78
CA TYR A 399 -2.92 2.76 9.49
C TYR A 399 -2.92 2.50 7.98
N ARG A 400 -3.94 2.95 7.24
CA ARG A 400 -4.04 2.78 5.79
C ARG A 400 -2.83 3.34 5.03
N ASP A 401 -2.28 4.46 5.48
CA ASP A 401 -1.10 5.07 4.89
C ASP A 401 0.20 4.31 5.24
N LEU A 402 0.30 3.78 6.45
CA LEU A 402 1.48 3.05 6.93
C LEU A 402 1.49 1.58 6.46
N GLN A 403 0.32 0.97 6.27
CA GLN A 403 0.21 -0.41 5.79
C GLN A 403 0.84 -0.63 4.40
N ARG A 404 0.97 0.42 3.58
CA ARG A 404 1.54 0.34 2.23
C ARG A 404 3.00 -0.09 2.17
N HIS A 405 3.69 -0.15 3.31
CA HIS A 405 5.02 -0.72 3.42
C HIS A 405 4.94 -2.25 3.34
N ARG A 406 5.67 -2.85 2.39
CA ARG A 406 5.55 -4.28 2.07
C ARG A 406 6.66 -5.15 2.61
N MET A 407 7.83 -4.57 2.94
CA MET A 407 9.01 -5.29 3.40
C MET A 407 9.03 -5.47 4.92
N LEU A 408 7.86 -5.54 5.53
CA LEU A 408 7.68 -5.74 6.97
C LEU A 408 6.49 -6.69 7.22
N THR A 409 6.38 -7.22 8.43
CA THR A 409 5.23 -8.02 8.87
C THR A 409 4.32 -7.15 9.72
N GLN A 410 3.05 -7.08 9.37
CA GLN A 410 2.04 -6.33 10.10
C GLN A 410 0.86 -7.22 10.45
N GLN A 411 0.29 -7.00 11.63
CA GLN A 411 -0.95 -7.61 12.08
C GLN A 411 -1.77 -6.54 12.79
N ARG A 412 -3.00 -6.34 12.35
CA ARG A 412 -3.95 -5.47 13.05
C ARG A 412 -5.02 -6.29 13.75
N GLN A 413 -5.54 -5.75 14.83
CA GLN A 413 -6.78 -6.24 15.43
C GLN A 413 -7.98 -5.90 14.53
N ASP A 414 -9.09 -6.60 14.74
CA ASP A 414 -10.34 -6.28 14.07
C ASP A 414 -10.76 -4.83 14.38
N MET A 415 -11.40 -4.20 13.40
CA MET A 415 -11.95 -2.85 13.58
C MET A 415 -12.99 -2.88 14.70
N ASN A 416 -12.82 -2.00 15.66
CA ASN A 416 -13.74 -1.86 16.81
C ASN A 416 -13.74 -0.41 17.32
N VAL A 417 -14.55 -0.12 18.32
CA VAL A 417 -14.73 1.22 18.90
C VAL A 417 -14.17 1.34 20.33
N SER A 418 -13.61 0.26 20.87
CA SER A 418 -13.25 0.16 22.30
C SER A 418 -12.02 0.99 22.69
N LEU A 419 -11.19 1.40 21.74
CA LEU A 419 -10.00 2.20 21.98
C LEU A 419 -10.26 3.71 21.90
N GLY A 420 -11.51 4.10 21.63
CA GLY A 420 -11.90 5.48 21.43
C GLY A 420 -11.53 6.04 20.06
N TYR A 421 -11.52 7.35 19.95
CA TYR A 421 -11.29 8.06 18.69
C TYR A 421 -10.66 9.44 18.93
N SER A 422 -10.31 10.14 17.87
CA SER A 422 -9.89 11.53 17.93
C SER A 422 -10.66 12.40 16.94
N VAL A 423 -11.07 13.58 17.37
CA VAL A 423 -11.64 14.62 16.51
C VAL A 423 -10.51 15.62 16.17
N PRO A 424 -10.33 16.01 14.90
CA PRO A 424 -9.40 17.07 14.53
C PRO A 424 -9.80 18.41 15.13
N GLU A 425 -8.83 19.22 15.57
CA GLU A 425 -9.08 20.54 16.21
C GLU A 425 -9.79 21.50 15.25
N GLU A 426 -9.52 21.41 13.97
CA GLU A 426 -10.15 22.22 12.93
C GLU A 426 -11.69 22.08 12.88
N ILE A 427 -12.20 20.94 13.30
CA ILE A 427 -13.65 20.69 13.41
C ILE A 427 -14.26 21.59 14.50
N GLU A 428 -13.58 21.74 15.63
CA GLU A 428 -14.01 22.66 16.70
C GLU A 428 -13.88 24.12 16.24
N GLU A 429 -12.79 24.46 15.54
CA GLU A 429 -12.55 25.83 15.04
C GLU A 429 -13.63 26.31 14.06
N ILE A 430 -14.26 25.41 13.31
CA ILE A 430 -15.40 25.74 12.42
C ILE A 430 -16.77 25.60 13.11
N GLY A 431 -16.80 25.32 14.44
CA GLY A 431 -18.04 25.19 15.22
C GLY A 431 -18.88 23.96 14.85
N ARG A 432 -18.26 22.86 14.46
CA ARG A 432 -18.93 21.62 14.05
C ARG A 432 -18.60 20.41 14.95
N GLY A 433 -18.04 20.64 16.13
CA GLY A 433 -17.69 19.60 17.10
C GLY A 433 -18.86 18.70 17.48
N GLU A 434 -20.00 19.28 17.85
CA GLU A 434 -21.19 18.54 18.30
C GLU A 434 -21.70 17.54 17.24
N VAL A 435 -21.87 17.96 16.00
CA VAL A 435 -22.37 17.07 14.93
C VAL A 435 -21.36 15.98 14.58
N VAL A 436 -20.08 16.26 14.64
CA VAL A 436 -19.03 15.26 14.42
C VAL A 436 -18.98 14.26 15.58
N GLN A 437 -19.16 14.72 16.82
CA GLN A 437 -19.30 13.82 17.97
C GLN A 437 -20.51 12.90 17.80
N GLU A 438 -21.67 13.41 17.36
CA GLU A 438 -22.85 12.60 17.06
C GLU A 438 -22.55 11.53 16.01
N CYS A 439 -21.71 11.83 15.00
CA CYS A 439 -21.27 10.82 14.03
C CYS A 439 -20.57 9.63 14.71
N PHE A 440 -19.65 9.90 15.63
CA PHE A 440 -18.96 8.85 16.40
C PHE A 440 -19.93 8.05 17.28
N GLU A 441 -20.79 8.72 18.03
CA GLU A 441 -21.80 8.10 18.90
C GLU A 441 -22.73 7.16 18.12
N ARG A 442 -23.22 7.59 16.96
CA ARG A 442 -24.07 6.76 16.08
C ARG A 442 -23.31 5.55 15.54
N ALA A 443 -22.05 5.73 15.14
CA ALA A 443 -21.21 4.62 14.65
C ALA A 443 -20.92 3.61 15.77
N GLU A 444 -20.66 4.05 16.98
CA GLU A 444 -20.45 3.21 18.17
C GLU A 444 -21.72 2.45 18.56
N SER A 445 -22.87 3.13 18.54
CA SER A 445 -24.17 2.50 18.79
C SER A 445 -24.46 1.40 17.74
N LEU A 446 -24.30 1.71 16.46
CA LEU A 446 -24.49 0.74 15.37
C LEU A 446 -23.55 -0.45 15.53
N HIS A 447 -22.26 -0.22 15.80
CA HIS A 447 -21.29 -1.29 16.06
C HIS A 447 -21.75 -2.21 17.20
N SER A 448 -22.18 -1.61 18.32
CA SER A 448 -22.68 -2.36 19.47
C SER A 448 -23.92 -3.19 19.13
N ASP A 449 -24.85 -2.64 18.37
CA ASP A 449 -26.10 -3.32 18.01
C ASP A 449 -25.84 -4.47 17.02
N LEU A 450 -24.90 -4.30 16.08
CA LEU A 450 -24.44 -5.38 15.21
C LEU A 450 -23.84 -6.55 16.01
N ILE A 451 -22.99 -6.23 17.02
CA ILE A 451 -22.41 -7.25 17.91
C ILE A 451 -23.52 -7.99 18.67
N LYS A 452 -24.49 -7.27 19.27
CA LYS A 452 -25.62 -7.88 19.99
C LYS A 452 -26.50 -8.76 19.10
N ALA A 453 -26.63 -8.40 17.84
CA ALA A 453 -27.36 -9.18 16.83
C ALA A 453 -26.60 -10.40 16.30
N GLY A 454 -25.38 -10.65 16.78
CA GLY A 454 -24.51 -11.74 16.33
C GLY A 454 -23.77 -11.47 15.02
N LEU A 455 -23.88 -10.25 14.46
CA LEU A 455 -23.19 -9.82 13.25
C LEU A 455 -21.79 -9.26 13.60
N VAL A 456 -21.00 -10.07 14.32
CA VAL A 456 -19.72 -9.67 14.91
C VAL A 456 -18.69 -9.27 13.85
N ARG A 457 -18.69 -9.96 12.72
CA ARG A 457 -17.74 -9.65 11.63
C ARG A 457 -18.14 -8.40 10.86
N GLU A 458 -19.42 -8.23 10.63
CA GLU A 458 -20.00 -7.08 9.95
C GLU A 458 -19.93 -5.81 10.79
N ALA A 459 -19.87 -5.92 12.10
CA ALA A 459 -19.68 -4.77 12.99
C ALA A 459 -18.42 -3.95 12.60
N GLN A 460 -17.42 -4.55 11.97
CA GLN A 460 -16.24 -3.85 11.47
C GLN A 460 -16.52 -2.80 10.37
N TYR A 461 -17.69 -2.78 9.75
CA TYR A 461 -18.09 -1.76 8.78
C TYR A 461 -18.50 -0.44 9.41
N ALA A 462 -18.87 -0.43 10.69
CA ALA A 462 -19.38 0.76 11.39
C ALA A 462 -18.29 1.73 11.88
N PRO A 463 -17.13 1.30 12.41
CA PRO A 463 -16.11 2.21 12.91
C PRO A 463 -15.66 3.21 11.86
N LEU A 464 -15.44 4.46 12.30
CA LEU A 464 -15.00 5.57 11.46
C LEU A 464 -13.47 5.59 11.33
N PHE A 465 -12.96 6.33 10.37
CA PHE A 465 -11.52 6.39 10.09
C PHE A 465 -10.67 6.89 11.25
N ASN A 466 -11.22 7.73 12.12
CA ASN A 466 -10.51 8.20 13.29
C ASN A 466 -10.80 7.40 14.58
N HIS A 467 -11.58 6.31 14.53
CA HIS A 467 -11.54 5.32 15.60
C HIS A 467 -10.16 4.69 15.67
N PHE A 468 -9.64 4.54 16.88
CA PHE A 468 -8.33 3.94 17.10
C PHE A 468 -8.37 2.44 16.88
N ILE A 469 -7.34 1.96 16.22
CA ILE A 469 -7.06 0.53 16.05
C ILE A 469 -5.69 0.22 16.63
N ARG A 470 -5.55 -0.99 17.17
CA ARG A 470 -4.26 -1.53 17.59
C ARG A 470 -3.70 -2.44 16.50
N TRP A 471 -2.44 -2.26 16.23
CA TRP A 471 -1.71 -3.09 15.28
C TRP A 471 -0.24 -3.16 15.64
N ASN A 472 0.40 -4.26 15.29
CA ASN A 472 1.83 -4.39 15.46
C ASN A 472 2.54 -4.47 14.10
N MET A 473 3.82 -4.12 14.11
CA MET A 473 4.69 -4.23 12.95
C MET A 473 6.07 -4.71 13.39
N GLY A 474 6.60 -5.67 12.62
CA GLY A 474 7.96 -6.18 12.77
C GLY A 474 8.73 -5.96 11.48
N MET A 475 9.93 -5.37 11.58
CA MET A 475 10.75 -5.03 10.42
C MET A 475 12.24 -5.08 10.73
N ASN A 476 13.04 -5.19 9.69
CA ASN A 476 14.49 -5.02 9.81
C ASN A 476 14.87 -3.54 9.78
N LEU A 477 16.11 -3.24 10.11
CA LEU A 477 16.61 -1.86 10.21
C LEU A 477 16.58 -1.11 8.88
N ARG A 478 16.72 -1.80 7.75
CA ARG A 478 16.63 -1.16 6.43
C ARG A 478 15.23 -0.64 6.13
N GLU A 479 14.21 -1.46 6.40
CA GLU A 479 12.81 -1.05 6.24
C GLU A 479 12.43 0.00 7.27
N PHE A 480 12.91 -0.11 8.50
CA PHE A 480 12.68 0.89 9.53
C PHE A 480 13.20 2.28 9.12
N GLY A 481 14.44 2.36 8.64
CA GLY A 481 15.00 3.61 8.13
C GLY A 481 14.20 4.14 6.92
N HIS A 482 13.84 3.26 5.98
CA HIS A 482 13.04 3.67 4.82
C HIS A 482 11.65 4.18 5.22
N LEU A 483 10.95 3.47 6.10
CA LEU A 483 9.62 3.82 6.58
C LEU A 483 9.66 5.18 7.31
N THR A 484 10.55 5.33 8.28
CA THR A 484 10.60 6.54 9.11
C THR A 484 11.04 7.77 8.32
N GLU A 485 12.03 7.65 7.43
CA GLU A 485 12.46 8.75 6.56
C GLU A 485 11.40 9.13 5.50
N LEU A 486 10.67 8.15 4.96
CA LEU A 486 9.63 8.42 3.97
C LEU A 486 8.38 9.05 4.60
N ARG A 487 7.92 8.48 5.72
CA ARG A 487 6.65 8.86 6.34
C ARG A 487 6.73 10.06 7.27
N SER A 488 7.92 10.50 7.67
CA SER A 488 8.11 11.74 8.43
C SER A 488 8.11 13.00 7.57
N GLN A 489 8.13 12.88 6.23
CA GLN A 489 8.26 14.04 5.34
C GLN A 489 7.08 15.01 5.43
N LYS A 490 7.35 16.31 5.22
CA LYS A 490 6.42 17.45 5.33
C LYS A 490 5.09 17.23 4.63
N ALA A 491 5.07 16.65 3.43
CA ALA A 491 3.85 16.38 2.66
C ALA A 491 2.96 15.25 3.25
N GLY A 492 3.43 14.56 4.26
CA GLY A 492 2.70 13.52 4.96
C GLY A 492 1.59 14.05 5.86
N HIS A 493 0.58 13.22 6.13
CA HIS A 493 -0.46 13.58 7.11
C HIS A 493 0.15 13.73 8.51
N PRO A 494 -0.15 14.79 9.28
CA PRO A 494 0.48 15.09 10.56
C PRO A 494 0.49 13.94 11.55
N LYS A 495 -0.63 13.22 11.70
CA LYS A 495 -0.76 12.13 12.68
C LYS A 495 0.18 10.97 12.38
N TYR A 496 0.21 10.42 11.16
CA TYR A 496 1.14 9.31 10.89
C TYR A 496 2.60 9.77 10.87
N ARG A 497 2.88 11.03 10.52
CA ARG A 497 4.22 11.61 10.67
C ARG A 497 4.66 11.54 12.13
N ARG A 498 3.80 12.00 13.05
CA ARG A 498 4.09 11.94 14.48
C ARG A 498 4.31 10.51 14.97
N THR A 499 3.51 9.56 14.52
CA THR A 499 3.70 8.14 14.85
C THR A 499 5.11 7.66 14.50
N VAL A 500 5.56 7.89 13.28
CA VAL A 500 6.89 7.45 12.84
C VAL A 500 8.04 8.26 13.46
N GLN A 501 7.82 9.53 13.79
CA GLN A 501 8.77 10.34 14.56
C GLN A 501 8.96 9.77 15.98
N VAL A 502 7.86 9.35 16.63
CA VAL A 502 7.91 8.70 17.95
C VAL A 502 8.63 7.36 17.85
N MET A 503 8.33 6.55 16.83
CA MET A 503 9.04 5.28 16.59
C MET A 503 10.54 5.51 16.43
N ALA A 504 10.94 6.49 15.63
CA ALA A 504 12.35 6.82 15.43
C ALA A 504 13.02 7.28 16.72
N LYS A 505 12.37 8.14 17.52
CA LYS A 505 12.89 8.59 18.82
C LYS A 505 13.08 7.43 19.79
N LEU A 506 12.06 6.59 19.97
CA LEU A 506 12.13 5.42 20.88
C LEU A 506 13.26 4.46 20.51
N TYR A 507 13.53 4.30 19.21
CA TYR A 507 14.65 3.49 18.74
C TYR A 507 15.98 4.19 18.97
N MET A 508 16.09 5.48 18.65
CA MET A 508 17.30 6.28 18.84
C MET A 508 17.71 6.43 20.30
N ASP A 509 16.76 6.54 21.22
CA ASP A 509 17.03 6.60 22.66
C ASP A 509 17.79 5.36 23.16
N ARG A 510 17.59 4.21 22.50
CA ARG A 510 18.26 2.94 22.83
C ARG A 510 19.49 2.66 21.97
N HIS A 511 19.54 3.23 20.77
CA HIS A 511 20.54 2.99 19.73
C HIS A 511 21.07 4.28 19.11
N PRO A 512 21.67 5.19 19.91
CA PRO A 512 22.11 6.49 19.39
C PRO A 512 23.15 6.37 18.27
N GLU A 513 23.90 5.26 18.21
CA GLU A 513 24.86 4.98 17.15
C GLU A 513 24.20 4.73 15.78
N MET A 514 22.87 4.55 15.73
CA MET A 514 22.10 4.35 14.49
C MET A 514 21.60 5.69 13.89
N GLU A 515 21.92 6.84 14.50
CA GLU A 515 21.56 8.17 13.97
C GLU A 515 21.85 8.32 12.47
N PRO A 516 23.02 7.91 11.94
CA PRO A 516 23.30 8.07 10.52
C PRO A 516 22.33 7.34 9.58
N ILE A 517 21.64 6.28 10.06
CA ILE A 517 20.65 5.53 9.28
C ILE A 517 19.31 6.27 9.24
N LEU A 518 18.96 6.97 10.33
CA LEU A 518 17.73 7.71 10.50
C LEU A 518 17.91 9.22 10.25
N ARG A 519 19.01 9.62 9.63
CA ARG A 519 19.43 11.01 9.46
C ARG A 519 18.41 11.89 8.71
N PHE A 520 17.59 11.29 7.85
CA PHE A 520 16.62 12.03 7.06
C PHE A 520 15.20 11.93 7.62
N VAL A 521 15.06 11.50 8.86
CA VAL A 521 13.78 11.59 9.58
C VAL A 521 13.52 13.06 9.88
N ASP A 522 12.39 13.55 9.41
CA ASP A 522 11.97 14.93 9.62
C ASP A 522 11.19 15.04 10.94
N TYR A 523 11.81 15.62 11.95
CA TYR A 523 11.22 15.81 13.28
C TYR A 523 10.47 17.12 13.46
N ASN A 524 10.47 17.99 12.42
CA ASN A 524 9.78 19.27 12.54
C ASN A 524 8.27 19.07 12.67
N ASP A 525 7.66 19.94 13.46
CA ASP A 525 6.23 20.12 13.48
C ASP A 525 5.87 21.19 12.45
N TYR A 526 4.91 20.92 11.60
CA TYR A 526 4.44 21.84 10.58
C TYR A 526 2.99 22.18 10.84
N ASP A 527 2.60 23.38 10.46
CA ASP A 527 1.21 23.82 10.57
C ASP A 527 0.28 22.85 9.83
N GLN A 528 -0.74 22.39 10.54
CA GLN A 528 -1.62 21.34 10.05
C GLN A 528 -2.40 21.83 8.82
N GLY A 529 -2.50 20.95 7.83
CA GLY A 529 -3.35 21.15 6.65
C GLY A 529 -2.70 21.82 5.44
N ILE A 530 -1.62 22.62 5.61
CA ILE A 530 -0.99 23.37 4.50
C ILE A 530 0.35 22.74 4.07
N THR A 531 0.70 21.60 4.64
CA THR A 531 2.01 20.94 4.45
C THR A 531 2.31 20.57 3.00
N ARG A 532 1.30 20.47 2.14
CA ARG A 532 1.45 20.13 0.73
C ARG A 532 1.69 21.32 -0.19
N ALA A 533 1.47 22.56 0.26
CA ALA A 533 1.57 23.74 -0.59
C ALA A 533 2.90 23.83 -1.38
N GLU A 534 4.02 23.50 -0.74
CA GLU A 534 5.33 23.50 -1.41
C GLU A 534 5.46 22.37 -2.45
N GLN A 535 4.86 21.21 -2.19
CA GLN A 535 4.87 20.12 -3.16
C GLN A 535 4.04 20.47 -4.38
N GLU A 536 2.88 21.07 -4.19
CA GLU A 536 2.00 21.48 -5.28
C GLU A 536 2.61 22.65 -6.07
N ALA A 537 3.31 23.56 -5.41
CA ALA A 537 4.09 24.59 -6.07
C ALA A 537 5.15 24.02 -7.04
N ARG A 538 5.85 22.96 -6.63
CA ARG A 538 6.82 22.25 -7.48
C ARG A 538 6.15 21.44 -8.59
N THR A 539 5.00 20.85 -8.31
CA THR A 539 4.21 20.09 -9.30
C THR A 539 3.72 21.03 -10.39
N ALA A 540 3.28 22.23 -10.05
CA ALA A 540 2.87 23.26 -11.01
C ALA A 540 3.98 23.56 -12.03
N ARG A 541 5.25 23.72 -11.62
CA ARG A 541 6.38 23.90 -12.53
C ARG A 541 6.52 22.72 -13.51
N LYS A 542 6.39 21.49 -13.03
CA LYS A 542 6.49 20.32 -13.91
C LYS A 542 5.36 20.28 -14.93
N SER A 543 4.15 20.60 -14.52
CA SER A 543 2.99 20.69 -15.42
C SER A 543 3.17 21.79 -16.46
N LEU A 544 3.75 22.93 -16.08
CA LEU A 544 4.09 24.01 -17.01
C LEU A 544 5.13 23.55 -18.05
N ALA A 545 6.16 22.81 -17.63
CA ALA A 545 7.22 22.31 -18.50
C ALA A 545 6.72 21.24 -19.49
N THR A 546 5.80 20.38 -19.07
CA THR A 546 5.27 19.27 -19.88
C THR A 546 4.03 19.65 -20.68
N GLY A 547 3.35 20.73 -20.32
CA GLY A 547 2.03 21.11 -20.87
C GLY A 547 0.89 20.19 -20.43
N VAL A 548 1.17 19.25 -19.53
CA VAL A 548 0.18 18.32 -18.96
C VAL A 548 -0.28 18.89 -17.62
N PHE A 549 -1.54 19.24 -17.55
CA PHE A 549 -2.19 19.63 -16.30
C PHE A 549 -3.09 18.48 -15.88
N ASP A 550 -2.93 17.99 -14.65
CA ASP A 550 -3.88 17.08 -14.08
C ASP A 550 -5.19 17.85 -13.86
N ASP A 551 -6.13 17.67 -14.79
CA ASP A 551 -7.50 18.19 -14.66
C ASP A 551 -8.21 17.34 -13.60
N MET A 552 -7.95 17.64 -12.34
CA MET A 552 -8.72 17.14 -11.21
C MET A 552 -9.77 18.19 -10.85
N ASP A 553 -10.72 18.39 -11.76
CA ASP A 553 -11.95 19.14 -11.48
C ASP A 553 -12.92 18.29 -10.69
#